data_c8892b919d1b6b277aa6cfd705fd72ca
#
_entry.id   c8892b919d1b6b277aa6cfd705fd72ca
#
_cell.length_a   1.000
_cell.length_b   1.000
_cell.length_c   1.000
_cell.angle_alpha   90.00
_cell.angle_beta   90.00
_cell.angle_gamma   90.00
#
_symmetry.space_group_name_H-M   'P 1'
#
loop_
_entity.id
_entity.type
_entity.pdbx_description
1 polymer ?
#
loop_
_entity_poly.entity_id
_entity_poly.type
_entity_poly.pdbx_seq_one_letter_code
_entity_poly.pdbx_strand_id
1 'polypeptide(L)'
;MYIPPFTVSADAINLIAEISAQIEHYAIRLEQEDGLRLRKANRIKTIHSSLAIEGNTLSEDEVRDIIDGKSVVAPIRQIQEVKNAIQTYEMYPTLDAFKEKDLLRAHSVMMQALVDDAGRYRRGGVGVYGEKGLVHLAPPADRVPLLMK
;
A
#
# COMPACT_ATOMS: atom_id res chain seq x y z
N MET A 1 -17.36 -13.24 -13.92
CA MET A 1 -16.15 -12.38 -13.95
C MET A 1 -16.33 -11.36 -15.07
N TYR A 2 -16.27 -10.07 -14.77
CA TYR A 2 -16.35 -9.02 -15.79
C TYR A 2 -15.03 -8.95 -16.55
N ILE A 3 -15.08 -9.11 -17.87
CA ILE A 3 -13.92 -8.89 -18.75
C ILE A 3 -14.14 -7.55 -19.43
N PRO A 4 -13.33 -6.53 -19.14
CA PRO A 4 -13.48 -5.23 -19.79
C PRO A 4 -13.23 -5.37 -21.30
N PRO A 5 -13.99 -4.69 -22.17
CA PRO A 5 -13.76 -4.73 -23.60
C PRO A 5 -12.44 -4.02 -23.94
N PHE A 6 -11.50 -4.73 -24.52
CA PHE A 6 -10.26 -4.16 -25.05
C PHE A 6 -9.86 -4.88 -26.32
N THR A 7 -9.12 -4.18 -27.19
CA THR A 7 -8.55 -4.73 -28.41
C THR A 7 -7.03 -4.68 -28.29
N VAL A 8 -6.38 -5.81 -28.51
CA VAL A 8 -4.91 -5.86 -28.55
C VAL A 8 -4.44 -5.33 -29.91
N SER A 9 -3.85 -4.12 -29.90
CA SER A 9 -3.27 -3.52 -31.12
C SER A 9 -1.81 -3.96 -31.30
N ALA A 10 -1.28 -3.82 -32.51
CA ALA A 10 0.14 -4.05 -32.80
C ALA A 10 1.04 -3.14 -31.95
N ASP A 11 0.62 -1.90 -31.71
CA ASP A 11 1.34 -0.94 -30.86
C ASP A 11 1.39 -1.40 -29.41
N ALA A 12 0.30 -1.96 -28.87
CA ALA A 12 0.27 -2.52 -27.53
C ALA A 12 1.24 -3.70 -27.38
N ILE A 13 1.32 -4.58 -28.40
CA ILE A 13 2.28 -5.70 -28.41
C ILE A 13 3.73 -5.19 -28.43
N ASN A 14 4.02 -4.19 -29.27
CA ASN A 14 5.34 -3.59 -29.36
C ASN A 14 5.76 -2.93 -28.04
N LEU A 15 4.85 -2.17 -27.40
CA LEU A 15 5.09 -1.57 -26.09
C LEU A 15 5.33 -2.61 -25.00
N ILE A 16 4.60 -3.71 -24.99
CA ILE A 16 4.83 -4.82 -24.07
C ILE A 16 6.22 -5.42 -24.27
N ALA A 17 6.62 -5.64 -25.51
CA ALA A 17 7.96 -6.17 -25.83
C ALA A 17 9.08 -5.21 -25.38
N GLU A 18 8.92 -3.91 -25.63
CA GLU A 18 9.88 -2.89 -25.18
C GLU A 18 9.97 -2.82 -23.65
N ILE A 19 8.83 -2.83 -22.95
CA ILE A 19 8.78 -2.83 -21.49
C ILE A 19 9.46 -4.09 -20.93
N SER A 20 9.17 -5.26 -21.52
CA SER A 20 9.78 -6.53 -21.10
C SER A 20 11.30 -6.51 -21.26
N ALA A 21 11.81 -6.02 -22.40
CA ALA A 21 13.23 -5.85 -22.64
C ALA A 21 13.89 -4.87 -21.66
N GLN A 22 13.23 -3.77 -21.33
CA GLN A 22 13.71 -2.82 -20.33
C GLN A 22 13.75 -3.44 -18.93
N ILE A 23 12.73 -4.22 -18.54
CA ILE A 23 12.69 -4.91 -17.25
C ILE A 23 13.85 -5.92 -17.14
N GLU A 24 14.11 -6.73 -18.18
CA GLU A 24 15.25 -7.65 -18.20
C GLU A 24 16.59 -6.91 -18.10
N HIS A 25 16.75 -5.83 -18.85
CA HIS A 25 17.97 -5.01 -18.77
C HIS A 25 18.18 -4.41 -17.39
N TYR A 26 17.10 -3.95 -16.74
CA TYR A 26 17.14 -3.48 -15.36
C TYR A 26 17.46 -4.59 -14.36
N ALA A 27 16.89 -5.77 -14.52
CA ALA A 27 17.15 -6.92 -13.65
C ALA A 27 18.63 -7.31 -13.67
N ILE A 28 19.24 -7.38 -14.87
CA ILE A 28 20.68 -7.67 -15.02
C ILE A 28 21.55 -6.59 -14.37
N ARG A 29 21.22 -5.31 -14.51
CA ARG A 29 21.96 -4.23 -13.86
C ARG A 29 21.80 -4.25 -12.33
N LEU A 30 20.62 -4.58 -11.82
CA LEU A 30 20.33 -4.67 -10.39
C LEU A 30 21.09 -5.85 -9.70
N GLU A 31 21.38 -6.90 -10.44
CA GLU A 31 22.23 -8.00 -9.95
C GLU A 31 23.72 -7.61 -9.88
N GLN A 32 24.16 -6.70 -10.73
CA GLN A 32 25.56 -6.27 -10.84
C GLN A 32 25.92 -5.08 -9.94
N GLU A 33 24.98 -4.18 -9.63
CA GLU A 33 25.22 -2.95 -8.86
C GLU A 33 24.26 -2.84 -7.67
N ASP A 34 24.75 -3.11 -6.45
CA ASP A 34 24.08 -2.71 -5.17
C ASP A 34 22.57 -2.95 -5.05
N GLY A 35 22.06 -4.02 -5.62
CA GLY A 35 20.62 -4.30 -5.67
C GLY A 35 19.93 -4.31 -4.30
N LEU A 36 20.66 -4.63 -3.24
CA LEU A 36 20.14 -4.57 -1.86
C LEU A 36 19.97 -3.13 -1.38
N ARG A 37 20.93 -2.27 -1.70
CA ARG A 37 20.91 -0.85 -1.31
C ARG A 37 19.78 -0.10 -2.03
N LEU A 38 19.61 -0.35 -3.32
CA LEU A 38 18.55 0.27 -4.11
C LEU A 38 17.16 -0.21 -3.69
N ARG A 39 17.00 -1.51 -3.40
CA ARG A 39 15.74 -2.06 -2.86
C ARG A 39 15.38 -1.44 -1.51
N LYS A 40 16.36 -1.27 -0.61
CA LYS A 40 16.15 -0.60 0.66
C LYS A 40 15.74 0.87 0.48
N ALA A 41 16.45 1.61 -0.37
CA ALA A 41 16.14 3.02 -0.67
C ALA A 41 14.74 3.18 -1.27
N ASN A 42 14.37 2.36 -2.24
CA ASN A 42 13.05 2.36 -2.85
C ASN A 42 11.96 2.00 -1.84
N ARG A 43 12.19 1.04 -0.95
CA ARG A 43 11.26 0.68 0.11
C ARG A 43 11.03 1.84 1.07
N ILE A 44 12.08 2.52 1.52
CA ILE A 44 11.99 3.70 2.39
C ILE A 44 11.14 4.77 1.70
N LYS A 45 11.45 5.10 0.46
CA LYS A 45 10.74 6.11 -0.32
C LYS A 45 9.27 5.74 -0.52
N THR A 46 8.96 4.48 -0.81
CA THR A 46 7.58 4.01 -1.00
C THR A 46 6.78 4.12 0.30
N ILE A 47 7.33 3.67 1.42
CA ILE A 47 6.66 3.76 2.73
C ILE A 47 6.43 5.23 3.11
N HIS A 48 7.47 6.06 3.04
CA HIS A 48 7.38 7.48 3.32
C HIS A 48 6.31 8.17 2.47
N SER A 49 6.36 8.02 1.14
CA SER A 49 5.41 8.68 0.24
C SER A 49 3.97 8.22 0.44
N SER A 50 3.74 6.94 0.68
CA SER A 50 2.39 6.41 0.94
C SER A 50 1.80 6.96 2.24
N LEU A 51 2.59 7.02 3.31
CA LEU A 51 2.15 7.54 4.60
C LEU A 51 1.99 9.07 4.59
N ALA A 52 2.82 9.79 3.81
CA ALA A 52 2.69 11.23 3.65
C ALA A 52 1.35 11.63 3.01
N ILE A 53 0.82 10.84 2.06
CA ILE A 53 -0.52 11.03 1.48
C ILE A 53 -1.60 10.93 2.55
N GLU A 54 -1.42 10.06 3.55
CA GLU A 54 -2.34 9.87 4.68
C GLU A 54 -2.11 10.87 5.83
N GLY A 55 -1.20 11.84 5.66
CA GLY A 55 -0.94 12.90 6.63
C GLY A 55 0.14 12.58 7.67
N ASN A 56 0.90 11.51 7.52
CA ASN A 56 2.10 11.28 8.32
C ASN A 56 3.17 12.32 7.95
N THR A 57 3.77 12.96 8.94
CA THR A 57 4.70 14.09 8.74
C THR A 57 6.17 13.74 8.97
N LEU A 58 6.47 12.46 9.21
CA LEU A 58 7.86 11.99 9.35
C LEU A 58 8.63 12.19 8.05
N SER A 59 9.86 12.64 8.17
CA SER A 59 10.79 12.77 7.04
C SER A 59 11.27 11.39 6.55
N GLU A 60 11.81 11.35 5.33
CA GLU A 60 12.39 10.11 4.78
C GLU A 60 13.54 9.58 5.65
N ASP A 61 14.32 10.47 6.27
CA ASP A 61 15.41 10.08 7.18
C ASP A 61 14.89 9.47 8.48
N GLU A 62 13.81 10.01 9.06
CA GLU A 62 13.16 9.42 10.24
C GLU A 62 12.54 8.06 9.93
N VAL A 63 11.90 7.91 8.76
CA VAL A 63 11.39 6.60 8.30
C VAL A 63 12.55 5.61 8.13
N ARG A 64 13.67 6.04 7.57
CA ARG A 64 14.90 5.23 7.45
C ARG A 64 15.42 4.79 8.81
N ASP A 65 15.48 5.71 9.77
CA ASP A 65 15.97 5.42 11.12
C ASP A 65 15.05 4.41 11.83
N ILE A 66 13.72 4.51 11.66
CA ILE A 66 12.78 3.50 12.18
C ILE A 66 13.02 2.13 11.53
N ILE A 67 13.24 2.07 10.21
CA ILE A 67 13.56 0.83 9.47
C ILE A 67 14.87 0.23 9.98
N ASP A 68 15.84 1.06 10.33
CA ASP A 68 17.14 0.67 10.85
C ASP A 68 17.13 0.34 12.36
N GLY A 69 15.95 0.40 13.00
CA GLY A 69 15.79 0.09 14.43
C GLY A 69 16.29 1.18 15.37
N LYS A 70 16.56 2.39 14.87
CA LYS A 70 16.97 3.52 15.68
C LYS A 70 15.78 4.20 16.34
N SER A 71 16.06 4.91 17.43
CA SER A 71 15.05 5.72 18.11
C SER A 71 14.78 7.02 17.37
N VAL A 72 13.50 7.34 17.15
CA VAL A 72 13.04 8.59 16.56
C VAL A 72 12.13 9.29 17.55
N VAL A 73 12.25 10.61 17.66
CA VAL A 73 11.40 11.45 18.53
C VAL A 73 10.29 12.06 17.67
N ALA A 74 9.11 11.42 17.71
CA ALA A 74 7.95 11.82 16.93
C ALA A 74 6.65 11.37 17.62
N PRO A 75 5.47 11.78 17.14
CA PRO A 75 4.20 11.28 17.66
C PRO A 75 4.14 9.75 17.57
N ILE A 76 3.81 9.09 18.70
CA ILE A 76 3.79 7.62 18.82
C ILE A 76 2.92 6.99 17.71
N ARG A 77 1.79 7.60 17.38
CA ARG A 77 0.89 7.15 16.31
C ARG A 77 1.61 7.09 14.96
N GLN A 78 2.37 8.13 14.59
CA GLN A 78 3.08 8.19 13.32
C GLN A 78 4.21 7.16 13.24
N ILE A 79 4.92 6.94 14.34
CA ILE A 79 5.90 5.85 14.45
C ILE A 79 5.23 4.48 14.27
N GLN A 80 4.06 4.29 14.88
CA GLN A 80 3.30 3.04 14.73
C GLN A 80 2.84 2.82 13.30
N GLU A 81 2.39 3.85 12.59
CA GLU A 81 2.02 3.79 11.18
C GLU A 81 3.19 3.30 10.31
N VAL A 82 4.39 3.84 10.54
CA VAL A 82 5.61 3.38 9.81
C VAL A 82 5.92 1.92 10.12
N LYS A 83 5.90 1.51 11.39
CA LYS A 83 6.15 0.11 11.79
C LYS A 83 5.16 -0.86 11.16
N ASN A 84 3.88 -0.49 11.15
CA ASN A 84 2.83 -1.30 10.52
C ASN A 84 3.03 -1.40 9.00
N ALA A 85 3.38 -0.29 8.35
CA ALA A 85 3.68 -0.29 6.92
C ALA A 85 4.86 -1.22 6.60
N ILE A 86 5.97 -1.16 7.38
CA ILE A 86 7.12 -2.05 7.22
C ILE A 86 6.67 -3.52 7.26
N GLN A 87 5.91 -3.91 8.28
CA GLN A 87 5.42 -5.28 8.44
C GLN A 87 4.48 -5.71 7.30
N THR A 88 3.61 -4.81 6.87
CA THR A 88 2.69 -5.08 5.75
C THR A 88 3.43 -5.29 4.45
N TYR A 89 4.45 -4.50 4.17
CA TYR A 89 5.29 -4.70 2.98
C TYR A 89 6.13 -5.99 3.05
N GLU A 90 6.53 -6.44 4.25
CA GLU A 90 7.24 -7.72 4.42
C GLU A 90 6.36 -8.93 4.12
N MET A 91 5.08 -8.85 4.43
CA MET A 91 4.14 -9.94 4.15
C MET A 91 3.60 -9.93 2.71
N TYR A 92 3.82 -8.85 1.94
CA TYR A 92 3.31 -8.69 0.57
C TYR A 92 3.51 -9.93 -0.33
N PRO A 93 4.69 -10.59 -0.37
CA PRO A 93 4.88 -11.77 -1.23
C PRO A 93 4.00 -12.97 -0.88
N THR A 94 3.37 -12.95 0.30
CA THR A 94 2.49 -14.03 0.79
C THR A 94 1.01 -13.73 0.61
N LEU A 95 0.67 -12.57 0.07
CA LEU A 95 -0.71 -12.11 -0.09
C LEU A 95 -1.20 -12.40 -1.51
N ASP A 96 -2.43 -12.85 -1.60
CA ASP A 96 -3.16 -13.01 -2.85
C ASP A 96 -4.21 -11.89 -2.94
N ALA A 97 -4.05 -10.99 -3.90
CA ALA A 97 -4.92 -9.83 -4.08
C ALA A 97 -6.39 -10.20 -4.39
N PHE A 98 -6.65 -11.42 -4.82
CA PHE A 98 -8.00 -11.92 -5.13
C PHE A 98 -8.65 -12.65 -3.95
N LYS A 99 -7.99 -12.73 -2.79
CA LYS A 99 -8.53 -13.34 -1.59
C LYS A 99 -8.91 -12.30 -0.54
N GLU A 100 -10.20 -12.20 -0.26
CA GLU A 100 -10.74 -11.34 0.80
C GLU A 100 -10.01 -11.55 2.14
N LYS A 101 -9.71 -12.81 2.48
CA LYS A 101 -8.98 -13.15 3.70
C LYS A 101 -7.59 -12.51 3.78
N ASP A 102 -6.89 -12.42 2.67
CA ASP A 102 -5.57 -11.81 2.61
C ASP A 102 -5.64 -10.28 2.65
N LEU A 103 -6.68 -9.68 2.05
CA LEU A 103 -6.98 -8.26 2.21
C LEU A 103 -7.22 -7.90 3.69
N LEU A 104 -8.08 -8.65 4.38
CA LEU A 104 -8.37 -8.42 5.80
C LEU A 104 -7.15 -8.67 6.69
N ARG A 105 -6.30 -9.64 6.34
CA ARG A 105 -5.02 -9.89 7.01
C ARG A 105 -4.05 -8.72 6.84
N ALA A 106 -3.91 -8.19 5.63
CA ALA A 106 -3.09 -7.01 5.35
C ALA A 106 -3.60 -5.79 6.13
N HIS A 107 -4.93 -5.55 6.10
CA HIS A 107 -5.56 -4.48 6.87
C HIS A 107 -5.34 -4.65 8.39
N SER A 108 -5.39 -5.86 8.91
CA SER A 108 -5.13 -6.13 10.32
C SER A 108 -3.73 -5.69 10.76
N VAL A 109 -2.71 -6.00 9.95
CA VAL A 109 -1.33 -5.59 10.23
C VAL A 109 -1.15 -4.09 10.05
N MET A 110 -1.66 -3.53 8.93
CA MET A 110 -1.52 -2.10 8.63
C MET A 110 -2.17 -1.21 9.69
N MET A 111 -3.30 -1.64 10.26
CA MET A 111 -4.08 -0.86 11.23
C MET A 111 -3.86 -1.29 12.68
N GLN A 112 -2.88 -2.14 12.96
CA GLN A 112 -2.59 -2.63 14.31
C GLN A 112 -2.28 -1.47 15.26
N ALA A 113 -2.96 -1.44 16.41
CA ALA A 113 -2.86 -0.38 17.43
C ALA A 113 -3.21 1.05 16.93
N LEU A 114 -3.81 1.19 15.77
CA LEU A 114 -4.29 2.46 15.21
C LEU A 114 -5.81 2.57 15.26
N VAL A 115 -6.53 1.44 15.09
CA VAL A 115 -7.98 1.35 15.11
C VAL A 115 -8.43 0.04 15.78
N ASP A 116 -9.63 0.07 16.38
CA ASP A 116 -10.20 -1.11 17.06
C ASP A 116 -10.67 -2.20 16.10
N ASP A 117 -11.11 -1.84 14.90
CA ASP A 117 -11.63 -2.76 13.88
C ASP A 117 -10.56 -3.21 12.88
N ALA A 118 -9.28 -3.27 13.28
CA ALA A 118 -8.20 -3.76 12.43
C ALA A 118 -8.51 -5.18 11.89
N GLY A 119 -8.41 -5.37 10.58
CA GLY A 119 -8.69 -6.65 9.90
C GLY A 119 -10.16 -6.98 9.75
N ARG A 120 -11.04 -6.01 9.90
CA ARG A 120 -12.49 -6.20 9.78
C ARG A 120 -13.11 -5.11 8.91
N TYR A 121 -14.25 -5.43 8.31
CA TYR A 121 -15.07 -4.39 7.71
C TYR A 121 -15.72 -3.53 8.78
N ARG A 122 -15.93 -2.25 8.46
CA ARG A 122 -16.60 -1.30 9.34
C ARG A 122 -18.01 -1.78 9.72
N ARG A 123 -18.44 -1.41 10.91
CA ARG A 123 -19.78 -1.71 11.44
C ARG A 123 -20.70 -0.49 11.39
N GLY A 124 -20.12 0.70 11.29
CA GLY A 124 -20.85 1.99 11.25
C GLY A 124 -20.97 2.59 9.86
N GLY A 125 -21.80 3.60 9.76
CA GLY A 125 -21.89 4.45 8.57
C GLY A 125 -20.62 5.30 8.41
N VAL A 126 -20.24 5.56 7.15
CA VAL A 126 -19.11 6.43 6.79
C VAL A 126 -19.56 7.36 5.69
N GLY A 127 -19.18 8.63 5.77
CA GLY A 127 -19.46 9.63 4.76
C GLY A 127 -18.30 10.59 4.59
N VAL A 128 -18.22 11.21 3.43
CA VAL A 128 -17.30 12.30 3.14
C VAL A 128 -18.03 13.60 3.39
N TYR A 129 -17.48 14.44 4.25
CA TYR A 129 -18.02 15.74 4.59
C TYR A 129 -17.15 16.84 3.96
N GLY A 130 -17.78 17.79 3.28
CA GLY A 130 -17.17 19.02 2.81
C GLY A 130 -17.61 20.21 3.65
N GLU A 131 -17.18 21.41 3.28
CA GLU A 131 -17.52 22.64 3.99
C GLU A 131 -19.04 22.90 4.13
N LYS A 132 -19.84 22.41 3.17
CA LYS A 132 -21.31 22.58 3.14
C LYS A 132 -22.10 21.39 3.68
N GLY A 133 -21.45 20.42 4.31
CA GLY A 133 -22.08 19.22 4.89
C GLY A 133 -21.70 17.91 4.19
N LEU A 134 -22.60 16.92 4.27
CA LEU A 134 -22.38 15.59 3.69
C LEU A 134 -22.33 15.66 2.16
N VAL A 135 -21.18 15.29 1.57
CA VAL A 135 -20.95 15.26 0.12
C VAL A 135 -21.25 13.88 -0.45
N HIS A 136 -20.84 12.83 0.27
CA HIS A 136 -21.03 11.44 -0.16
C HIS A 136 -21.29 10.55 1.04
N LEU A 137 -22.30 9.70 0.94
CA LEU A 137 -22.60 8.66 1.93
C LEU A 137 -22.16 7.31 1.35
N ALA A 138 -21.26 6.63 2.05
CA ALA A 138 -20.86 5.29 1.69
C ALA A 138 -22.02 4.28 1.84
N PRO A 139 -22.01 3.16 1.11
CA PRO A 139 -23.01 2.10 1.28
C PRO A 139 -23.18 1.68 2.74
N PRO A 140 -24.35 1.17 3.15
CA PRO A 140 -24.54 0.62 4.50
C PRO A 140 -23.49 -0.44 4.84
N ALA A 141 -23.09 -0.49 6.12
CA ALA A 141 -22.00 -1.36 6.57
C ALA A 141 -22.28 -2.85 6.35
N ASP A 142 -23.53 -3.27 6.47
CA ASP A 142 -24.00 -4.64 6.22
C ASP A 142 -23.86 -5.08 4.76
N ARG A 143 -23.81 -4.12 3.83
CA ARG A 143 -23.59 -4.41 2.39
C ARG A 143 -22.12 -4.51 2.00
N VAL A 144 -21.18 -4.02 2.82
CA VAL A 144 -19.76 -4.02 2.47
C VAL A 144 -19.22 -5.41 2.13
N PRO A 145 -19.50 -6.49 2.90
CA PRO A 145 -18.99 -7.82 2.55
C PRO A 145 -19.51 -8.37 1.20
N LEU A 146 -20.69 -7.92 0.78
CA LEU A 146 -21.25 -8.31 -0.52
C LEU A 146 -20.60 -7.53 -1.68
N LEU A 147 -20.27 -6.27 -1.46
CA LEU A 147 -19.67 -5.39 -2.46
C LEU A 147 -18.17 -5.66 -2.68
N MET A 148 -17.53 -6.39 -1.76
CA MET A 148 -16.12 -6.77 -1.82
C MET A 148 -15.88 -8.16 -2.45
N LYS A 149 -16.94 -8.83 -2.92
CA LYS A 149 -16.87 -10.12 -3.66
C LYS A 149 -16.83 -9.86 -5.17
#